data_321468f1e45c1693a49a7c7282366285
#
_entry.id   321468f1e45c1693a49a7c7282366285
#
_cell.length_a   1.000
_cell.length_b   1.000
_cell.length_c   1.000
_cell.angle_alpha   90.00
_cell.angle_beta   90.00
_cell.angle_gamma   90.00
#
_symmetry.space_group_name_H-M   'P 1'
#
loop_
_entity.id
_entity.type
_entity.pdbx_description
1 polymer ?
#
loop_
_entity_poly.entity_id
_entity_poly.type
_entity_poly.pdbx_seq_one_letter_code
_entity_poly.pdbx_strand_id
1 'polypeptide(L)'
;MADDASIIDVIDLANLDASALVRGQISATTGRAAYESIKRAVELTLAGETQAMVTSAINKAALHAAGFLYDGHTELLAELCGQPKVTMMLVAGKLRICHVSTHVSLATAITRARPERILQVVQLAHDGMRRLGIERPHLAVAGLNPHAGEGGLFGTEEIAFITPAVQEANRRGFHVSGPLAGDTVFFRTLQGEFDCAIAMYHDQGHVAAKMLGIWQGVNVTLGLPIIRTSVDH
;
A
#
# COMPACT_ATOMS: atom_id res chain seq x y z
N MET A 1 -10.68 0.24 28.35
CA MET A 1 -9.28 -0.23 28.25
C MET A 1 -8.47 0.46 29.32
N ALA A 2 -7.64 -0.26 30.06
CA ALA A 2 -6.86 0.32 31.15
C ALA A 2 -5.70 1.17 30.58
N ASP A 3 -5.50 2.36 31.15
CA ASP A 3 -4.38 3.27 30.81
C ASP A 3 -3.05 2.83 31.47
N ASP A 4 -2.84 1.53 31.62
CA ASP A 4 -1.65 0.95 32.23
C ASP A 4 -0.79 0.27 31.15
N ALA A 5 0.37 0.86 30.86
CA ALA A 5 1.31 0.35 29.85
C ALA A 5 1.89 -1.05 30.15
N SER A 6 1.68 -1.59 31.36
CA SER A 6 2.07 -2.96 31.71
C SER A 6 0.99 -3.99 31.38
N ILE A 7 -0.21 -3.57 30.97
CA ILE A 7 -1.36 -4.43 30.66
C ILE A 7 -1.58 -4.43 29.14
N ILE A 8 -1.74 -5.63 28.57
CA ILE A 8 -2.20 -5.80 27.20
C ILE A 8 -3.64 -6.32 27.25
N ASP A 9 -4.59 -5.48 26.84
CA ASP A 9 -5.97 -5.90 26.70
C ASP A 9 -6.14 -6.86 25.53
N VAL A 10 -6.80 -7.98 25.75
CA VAL A 10 -7.05 -9.01 24.73
C VAL A 10 -8.55 -9.22 24.57
N ILE A 11 -9.03 -9.12 23.34
CA ILE A 11 -10.39 -9.52 22.97
C ILE A 11 -10.33 -10.96 22.48
N ASP A 12 -10.75 -11.90 23.29
CA ASP A 12 -10.87 -13.30 22.91
C ASP A 12 -12.18 -13.52 22.13
N LEU A 13 -12.06 -13.92 20.87
CA LEU A 13 -13.21 -14.24 20.02
C LEU A 13 -13.72 -15.68 20.27
N ALA A 14 -12.97 -16.49 21.02
CA ALA A 14 -13.27 -17.91 21.30
C ALA A 14 -13.57 -18.73 20.02
N ASN A 15 -12.96 -18.36 18.90
CA ASN A 15 -13.26 -18.89 17.56
C ASN A 15 -12.25 -19.96 17.09
N LEU A 16 -11.33 -20.39 17.99
CA LEU A 16 -10.29 -21.33 17.69
C LEU A 16 -9.98 -22.24 18.89
N ASP A 17 -10.12 -23.54 18.70
CA ASP A 17 -9.64 -24.50 19.68
C ASP A 17 -8.12 -24.73 19.48
N ALA A 18 -7.33 -24.17 20.37
CA ALA A 18 -5.87 -24.26 20.32
C ALA A 18 -5.36 -25.71 20.47
N SER A 19 -6.13 -26.60 21.13
CA SER A 19 -5.77 -28.02 21.32
C SER A 19 -5.90 -28.83 20.03
N ALA A 20 -6.75 -28.40 19.11
CA ALA A 20 -6.97 -29.02 17.80
C ALA A 20 -5.99 -28.52 16.71
N LEU A 21 -5.11 -27.55 17.04
CA LEU A 21 -4.18 -26.98 16.06
C LEU A 21 -2.97 -27.87 15.84
N VAL A 22 -2.67 -28.16 14.58
CA VAL A 22 -1.43 -28.80 14.16
C VAL A 22 -0.50 -27.74 13.57
N ARG A 23 0.60 -27.46 14.26
CA ARG A 23 1.58 -26.45 13.80
C ARG A 23 2.15 -26.84 12.44
N GLY A 24 2.28 -25.85 11.55
CA GLY A 24 2.80 -26.04 10.20
C GLY A 24 1.78 -26.59 9.19
N GLN A 25 0.53 -26.87 9.61
CA GLN A 25 -0.54 -27.26 8.69
C GLN A 25 -1.47 -26.09 8.35
N ILE A 26 -1.80 -26.01 7.06
CA ILE A 26 -2.80 -25.08 6.56
C ILE A 26 -4.18 -25.68 6.83
N SER A 27 -5.08 -24.90 7.44
CA SER A 27 -6.45 -25.35 7.69
C SER A 27 -7.47 -24.24 7.47
N ALA A 28 -8.69 -24.64 7.05
CA ALA A 28 -9.81 -23.71 6.92
C ALA A 28 -10.19 -23.08 8.26
N THR A 29 -10.04 -23.81 9.38
CA THR A 29 -10.34 -23.31 10.72
C THR A 29 -9.44 -22.11 11.07
N THR A 30 -8.12 -22.25 10.84
CA THR A 30 -7.18 -21.13 11.10
C THR A 30 -7.39 -19.96 10.15
N GLY A 31 -7.75 -20.23 8.89
CA GLY A 31 -8.09 -19.18 7.91
C GLY A 31 -9.33 -18.40 8.32
N ARG A 32 -10.38 -19.08 8.78
CA ARG A 32 -11.60 -18.45 9.29
C ARG A 32 -11.33 -17.61 10.53
N ALA A 33 -10.58 -18.15 11.50
CA ALA A 33 -10.23 -17.42 12.71
C ALA A 33 -9.44 -16.14 12.42
N ALA A 34 -8.50 -16.20 11.47
CA ALA A 34 -7.75 -15.02 11.01
C ALA A 34 -8.67 -13.97 10.36
N TYR A 35 -9.58 -14.39 9.48
CA TYR A 35 -10.56 -13.50 8.86
C TYR A 35 -11.45 -12.80 9.91
N GLU A 36 -12.00 -13.56 10.85
CA GLU A 36 -12.88 -13.03 11.90
C GLU A 36 -12.15 -12.05 12.82
N SER A 37 -10.88 -12.32 13.15
CA SER A 37 -10.05 -11.41 13.93
C SER A 37 -9.80 -10.09 13.18
N ILE A 38 -9.49 -10.16 11.89
CA ILE A 38 -9.30 -8.96 11.05
C ILE A 38 -10.62 -8.18 10.94
N LYS A 39 -11.72 -8.88 10.69
CA LYS A 39 -13.06 -8.26 10.60
C LYS A 39 -13.41 -7.54 11.90
N ARG A 40 -13.20 -8.19 13.06
CA ARG A 40 -13.46 -7.57 14.36
C ARG A 40 -12.60 -6.33 14.62
N ALA A 41 -11.31 -6.37 14.25
CA ALA A 41 -10.43 -5.22 14.36
C ALA A 41 -10.89 -4.05 13.48
N VAL A 42 -11.36 -4.33 12.25
CA VAL A 42 -11.94 -3.31 11.37
C VAL A 42 -13.20 -2.69 11.99
N GLU A 43 -14.11 -3.52 12.51
CA GLU A 43 -15.35 -3.05 13.16
C GLU A 43 -15.06 -2.10 14.33
N LEU A 44 -14.14 -2.47 15.22
CA LEU A 44 -13.72 -1.65 16.35
C LEU A 44 -13.09 -0.33 15.92
N THR A 45 -12.27 -0.36 14.87
CA THR A 45 -11.61 0.85 14.37
C THR A 45 -12.59 1.78 13.66
N LEU A 46 -13.55 1.23 12.90
CA LEU A 46 -14.63 2.01 12.28
C LEU A 46 -15.56 2.62 13.30
N ALA A 47 -15.82 1.93 14.42
CA ALA A 47 -16.63 2.44 15.54
C ALA A 47 -15.89 3.50 16.37
N GLY A 48 -14.59 3.73 16.13
CA GLY A 48 -13.76 4.66 16.90
C GLY A 48 -13.36 4.14 18.29
N GLU A 49 -13.59 2.85 18.56
CA GLU A 49 -13.16 2.21 19.81
C GLU A 49 -11.63 2.02 19.86
N THR A 50 -11.00 1.91 18.66
CA THR A 50 -9.55 1.94 18.50
C THR A 50 -9.14 3.01 17.49
N GLN A 51 -7.95 3.61 17.66
CA GLN A 51 -7.46 4.69 16.80
C GLN A 51 -6.91 4.20 15.46
N ALA A 52 -6.38 2.98 15.45
CA ALA A 52 -5.73 2.38 14.28
C ALA A 52 -5.68 0.86 14.42
N MET A 53 -5.39 0.17 13.33
CA MET A 53 -5.08 -1.25 13.36
C MET A 53 -3.68 -1.53 12.79
N VAL A 54 -3.00 -2.48 13.42
CA VAL A 54 -1.74 -3.05 12.92
C VAL A 54 -1.98 -4.53 12.64
N THR A 55 -1.62 -4.98 11.45
CA THR A 55 -1.80 -6.38 11.06
C THR A 55 -0.47 -7.10 11.00
N SER A 56 -0.44 -8.34 11.51
CA SER A 56 0.62 -9.32 11.27
C SER A 56 0.40 -10.02 9.93
N ALA A 57 1.32 -10.90 9.53
CA ALA A 57 1.19 -11.69 8.31
C ALA A 57 -0.03 -12.65 8.38
N ILE A 58 -0.64 -12.91 7.21
CA ILE A 58 -1.70 -13.92 7.04
C ILE A 58 -1.24 -15.03 6.12
N ASN A 59 -1.80 -16.22 6.30
CA ASN A 59 -1.61 -17.32 5.37
C ASN A 59 -2.76 -17.33 4.34
N LYS A 60 -2.44 -16.97 3.09
CA LYS A 60 -3.43 -16.88 2.00
C LYS A 60 -4.11 -18.23 1.71
N ALA A 61 -3.34 -19.34 1.73
CA ALA A 61 -3.89 -20.66 1.48
C ALA A 61 -4.89 -21.07 2.56
N ALA A 62 -4.67 -20.69 3.82
CA ALA A 62 -5.63 -20.93 4.91
C ALA A 62 -6.90 -20.09 4.72
N LEU A 63 -6.80 -18.82 4.33
CA LEU A 63 -7.95 -17.98 3.99
C LEU A 63 -8.76 -18.58 2.85
N HIS A 64 -8.10 -18.98 1.76
CA HIS A 64 -8.75 -19.61 0.60
C HIS A 64 -9.42 -20.94 0.98
N ALA A 65 -8.77 -21.77 1.81
CA ALA A 65 -9.38 -23.00 2.32
C ALA A 65 -10.64 -22.73 3.16
N ALA A 66 -10.72 -21.58 3.82
CA ALA A 66 -11.88 -21.12 4.56
C ALA A 66 -12.97 -20.45 3.68
N GLY A 67 -12.73 -20.33 2.37
CA GLY A 67 -13.65 -19.72 1.40
C GLY A 67 -13.46 -18.21 1.21
N PHE A 68 -12.44 -17.59 1.79
CA PHE A 68 -12.14 -16.16 1.67
C PHE A 68 -11.04 -15.95 0.60
N LEU A 69 -11.46 -15.58 -0.62
CA LEU A 69 -10.59 -15.52 -1.81
C LEU A 69 -9.95 -14.12 -1.97
N TYR A 70 -9.09 -13.73 -1.03
CA TYR A 70 -8.36 -12.47 -1.10
C TYR A 70 -6.87 -12.68 -1.38
N ASP A 71 -6.28 -11.82 -2.21
CA ASP A 71 -4.85 -11.82 -2.52
C ASP A 71 -3.98 -11.31 -1.37
N GLY A 72 -4.59 -10.62 -0.40
CA GLY A 72 -3.92 -10.10 0.78
C GLY A 72 -4.80 -9.22 1.66
N HIS A 73 -4.18 -8.56 2.64
CA HIS A 73 -4.89 -7.65 3.54
C HIS A 73 -5.51 -6.45 2.79
N THR A 74 -4.85 -5.93 1.78
CA THR A 74 -5.29 -4.71 1.09
C THR A 74 -6.68 -4.89 0.48
N GLU A 75 -6.91 -6.00 -0.23
CA GLU A 75 -8.18 -6.33 -0.87
C GLU A 75 -9.25 -6.66 0.17
N LEU A 76 -8.88 -7.47 1.18
CA LEU A 76 -9.76 -7.81 2.29
C LEU A 76 -10.25 -6.56 3.04
N LEU A 77 -9.33 -5.66 3.41
CA LEU A 77 -9.67 -4.44 4.13
C LEU A 77 -10.45 -3.45 3.27
N ALA A 78 -10.15 -3.37 1.97
CA ALA A 78 -10.91 -2.56 1.02
C ALA A 78 -12.38 -2.99 0.98
N GLU A 79 -12.63 -4.30 0.92
CA GLU A 79 -13.99 -4.85 0.96
C GLU A 79 -14.67 -4.61 2.31
N LEU A 80 -14.02 -4.96 3.42
CA LEU A 80 -14.59 -4.78 4.77
C LEU A 80 -14.91 -3.32 5.10
N CYS A 81 -14.16 -2.37 4.53
CA CYS A 81 -14.39 -0.93 4.70
C CYS A 81 -15.29 -0.33 3.61
N GLY A 82 -15.74 -1.10 2.61
CA GLY A 82 -16.52 -0.59 1.49
C GLY A 82 -15.76 0.43 0.62
N GLN A 83 -14.43 0.33 0.54
CA GLN A 83 -13.54 1.28 -0.14
C GLN A 83 -12.74 0.61 -1.26
N PRO A 84 -13.23 0.63 -2.51
CA PRO A 84 -12.55 -0.06 -3.61
C PRO A 84 -11.28 0.67 -4.09
N LYS A 85 -11.06 1.91 -3.67
CA LYS A 85 -9.93 2.74 -4.10
C LYS A 85 -8.89 2.82 -2.99
N VAL A 86 -7.94 1.90 -3.03
CA VAL A 86 -6.84 1.84 -2.07
C VAL A 86 -5.51 1.72 -2.79
N THR A 87 -4.44 2.09 -2.10
CA THR A 87 -3.07 1.81 -2.54
C THR A 87 -2.16 1.57 -1.34
N MET A 88 -1.11 0.80 -1.58
CA MET A 88 -0.03 0.61 -0.62
C MET A 88 0.94 1.78 -0.69
N MET A 89 1.29 2.33 0.45
CA MET A 89 2.43 3.21 0.63
C MET A 89 3.48 2.53 1.50
N LEU A 90 4.67 2.38 0.96
CA LEU A 90 5.83 1.91 1.70
C LEU A 90 6.60 3.11 2.25
N VAL A 91 6.89 3.09 3.54
CA VAL A 91 7.63 4.14 4.25
C VAL A 91 8.92 3.56 4.80
N ALA A 92 10.07 4.11 4.40
CA ALA A 92 11.39 3.75 4.92
C ALA A 92 12.16 5.04 5.27
N GLY A 93 12.16 5.39 6.55
CA GLY A 93 12.68 6.67 7.00
C GLY A 93 11.95 7.86 6.37
N LYS A 94 12.64 8.68 5.60
CA LYS A 94 12.05 9.81 4.85
C LYS A 94 11.49 9.41 3.49
N LEU A 95 11.85 8.25 2.97
CA LEU A 95 11.37 7.78 1.68
C LEU A 95 9.93 7.23 1.81
N ARG A 96 9.02 7.75 1.01
CA ARG A 96 7.63 7.30 0.89
C ARG A 96 7.36 6.96 -0.55
N ILE A 97 6.83 5.76 -0.80
CA ILE A 97 6.58 5.26 -2.15
C ILE A 97 5.18 4.66 -2.23
N CYS A 98 4.33 5.21 -3.08
CA CYS A 98 3.06 4.60 -3.46
C CYS A 98 3.22 3.80 -4.75
N HIS A 99 2.38 2.78 -4.95
CA HIS A 99 2.50 1.88 -6.09
C HIS A 99 1.23 1.88 -6.95
N VAL A 100 1.41 2.02 -8.26
CA VAL A 100 0.32 1.88 -9.25
C VAL A 100 -0.12 0.43 -9.35
N SER A 101 0.85 -0.48 -9.33
CA SER A 101 0.64 -1.93 -9.37
C SER A 101 1.59 -2.63 -8.40
N THR A 102 1.12 -3.71 -7.76
CA THR A 102 1.90 -4.51 -6.80
C THR A 102 1.96 -5.97 -7.25
N HIS A 103 1.43 -6.91 -6.56
CA HIS A 103 1.58 -8.38 -6.67
C HIS A 103 1.07 -8.99 -7.98
N VAL A 104 1.65 -8.58 -9.13
CA VAL A 104 1.36 -9.11 -10.45
C VAL A 104 2.65 -9.28 -11.26
N SER A 105 2.59 -10.02 -12.37
CA SER A 105 3.72 -10.11 -13.28
C SER A 105 4.09 -8.74 -13.85
N LEU A 106 5.35 -8.53 -14.23
CA LEU A 106 5.78 -7.27 -14.83
C LEU A 106 5.00 -6.96 -16.12
N ALA A 107 4.69 -7.96 -16.94
CA ALA A 107 3.85 -7.80 -18.11
C ALA A 107 2.44 -7.28 -17.76
N THR A 108 1.84 -7.79 -16.70
CA THR A 108 0.55 -7.29 -16.19
C THR A 108 0.69 -5.89 -15.59
N ALA A 109 1.78 -5.59 -14.89
CA ALA A 109 2.03 -4.27 -14.32
C ALA A 109 2.04 -3.17 -15.40
N ILE A 110 2.68 -3.44 -16.55
CA ILE A 110 2.68 -2.53 -17.70
C ILE A 110 1.25 -2.23 -18.16
N THR A 111 0.39 -3.24 -18.23
CA THR A 111 -1.02 -3.05 -18.63
C THR A 111 -1.85 -2.30 -17.60
N ARG A 112 -1.44 -2.30 -16.32
CA ARG A 112 -2.10 -1.58 -15.22
C ARG A 112 -1.66 -0.11 -15.08
N ALA A 113 -0.53 0.27 -15.66
CA ALA A 113 -0.02 1.65 -15.67
C ALA A 113 -0.84 2.53 -16.63
N ARG A 114 -2.15 2.69 -16.34
CA ARG A 114 -3.10 3.48 -17.12
C ARG A 114 -3.35 4.84 -16.47
N PRO A 115 -3.69 5.88 -17.25
CA PRO A 115 -3.87 7.23 -16.73
C PRO A 115 -4.84 7.30 -15.54
N GLU A 116 -5.95 6.58 -15.59
CA GLU A 116 -6.96 6.58 -14.54
C GLU A 116 -6.42 6.01 -13.22
N ARG A 117 -5.64 4.90 -13.29
CA ARG A 117 -5.04 4.29 -12.10
C ARG A 117 -3.91 5.15 -11.54
N ILE A 118 -3.07 5.72 -12.40
CA ILE A 118 -1.99 6.63 -11.98
C ILE A 118 -2.61 7.83 -11.26
N LEU A 119 -3.63 8.46 -11.83
CA LEU A 119 -4.32 9.60 -11.23
C LEU A 119 -4.99 9.25 -9.90
N GLN A 120 -5.58 8.07 -9.80
CA GLN A 120 -6.13 7.55 -8.53
C GLN A 120 -5.05 7.43 -7.46
N VAL A 121 -3.87 6.90 -7.81
CA VAL A 121 -2.76 6.75 -6.86
C VAL A 121 -2.18 8.12 -6.47
N VAL A 122 -2.10 9.06 -7.42
CA VAL A 122 -1.73 10.47 -7.13
C VAL A 122 -2.67 11.07 -6.09
N GLN A 123 -3.99 10.94 -6.28
CA GLN A 123 -4.98 11.42 -5.31
C GLN A 123 -4.78 10.79 -3.93
N LEU A 124 -4.66 9.46 -3.86
CA LEU A 124 -4.47 8.74 -2.60
C LEU A 124 -3.16 9.13 -1.90
N ALA A 125 -2.07 9.28 -2.66
CA ALA A 125 -0.80 9.74 -2.14
C ALA A 125 -0.88 11.17 -1.60
N HIS A 126 -1.49 12.09 -2.36
CA HIS A 126 -1.71 13.46 -1.92
C HIS A 126 -2.49 13.52 -0.61
N ASP A 127 -3.62 12.81 -0.53
CA ASP A 127 -4.46 12.79 0.67
C ASP A 127 -3.73 12.14 1.85
N GLY A 128 -2.94 11.09 1.58
CA GLY A 128 -2.08 10.46 2.58
C GLY A 128 -1.01 11.42 3.12
N MET A 129 -0.34 12.17 2.25
CA MET A 129 0.66 13.16 2.68
C MET A 129 0.02 14.30 3.47
N ARG A 130 -1.17 14.75 3.09
CA ARG A 130 -1.92 15.75 3.86
C ARG A 130 -2.28 15.26 5.27
N ARG A 131 -2.69 14.01 5.41
CA ARG A 131 -2.94 13.38 6.73
C ARG A 131 -1.68 13.27 7.57
N LEU A 132 -0.49 13.23 6.96
CA LEU A 132 0.81 13.29 7.63
C LEU A 132 1.28 14.74 7.95
N GLY A 133 0.43 15.75 7.70
CA GLY A 133 0.71 17.14 8.03
C GLY A 133 1.42 17.95 6.95
N ILE A 134 1.58 17.41 5.73
CA ILE A 134 2.19 18.15 4.61
C ILE A 134 1.07 18.89 3.86
N GLU A 135 0.99 20.21 4.03
CA GLU A 135 -0.11 21.01 3.48
C GLU A 135 -0.16 21.03 1.95
N ARG A 136 0.99 21.06 1.29
CA ARG A 136 1.14 21.12 -0.18
C ARG A 136 2.10 20.04 -0.65
N PRO A 137 1.66 18.76 -0.68
CA PRO A 137 2.54 17.67 -1.06
C PRO A 137 3.06 17.82 -2.49
N HIS A 138 4.38 17.69 -2.66
CA HIS A 138 5.02 17.57 -3.96
C HIS A 138 5.27 16.11 -4.28
N LEU A 139 4.58 15.57 -5.27
CA LEU A 139 4.65 14.17 -5.64
C LEU A 139 5.52 13.97 -6.88
N ALA A 140 6.26 12.89 -6.92
CA ALA A 140 7.06 12.48 -8.08
C ALA A 140 6.47 11.21 -8.70
N VAL A 141 6.22 11.20 -10.01
CA VAL A 141 5.78 10.01 -10.75
C VAL A 141 6.95 9.43 -11.52
N ALA A 142 7.32 8.18 -11.21
CA ALA A 142 8.36 7.47 -11.93
C ALA A 142 7.93 7.14 -13.37
N GLY A 143 8.87 7.12 -14.29
CA GLY A 143 8.69 6.50 -15.59
C GLY A 143 8.63 4.98 -15.46
N LEU A 144 8.09 4.31 -16.46
CA LEU A 144 8.07 2.86 -16.59
C LEU A 144 9.36 2.35 -17.23
N ASN A 145 9.80 3.06 -18.28
CA ASN A 145 10.96 2.71 -19.09
C ASN A 145 12.25 3.42 -18.61
N PRO A 146 13.44 2.92 -19.00
CA PRO A 146 14.70 3.61 -18.72
C PRO A 146 14.65 5.08 -19.18
N HIS A 147 15.24 5.98 -18.39
CA HIS A 147 15.29 7.42 -18.67
C HIS A 147 13.90 8.04 -18.94
N ALA A 148 12.85 7.48 -18.33
CA ALA A 148 11.46 7.88 -18.58
C ALA A 148 11.09 7.87 -20.08
N GLY A 149 11.55 6.82 -20.79
CA GLY A 149 11.26 6.58 -22.22
C GLY A 149 12.12 7.37 -23.19
N GLU A 150 12.96 8.33 -22.74
CA GLU A 150 13.83 9.19 -23.60
C GLU A 150 13.10 9.70 -24.85
N GLY A 151 11.95 10.35 -24.66
CA GLY A 151 11.14 10.87 -25.76
C GLY A 151 10.55 9.81 -26.71
N GLY A 152 10.47 8.55 -26.27
CA GLY A 152 9.94 7.42 -27.03
C GLY A 152 11.02 6.46 -27.58
N LEU A 153 12.29 6.73 -27.28
CA LEU A 153 13.41 5.88 -27.75
C LEU A 153 13.37 4.49 -27.06
N PHE A 154 12.99 4.42 -25.78
CA PHE A 154 12.97 3.20 -24.99
C PHE A 154 11.55 2.70 -24.67
N GLY A 155 10.54 3.25 -25.30
CA GLY A 155 9.12 2.93 -25.09
C GLY A 155 8.26 4.16 -25.13
N THR A 156 6.96 3.97 -25.30
CA THR A 156 6.00 5.06 -25.49
C THR A 156 4.99 5.18 -24.35
N GLU A 157 5.10 4.36 -23.31
CA GLU A 157 4.17 4.30 -22.18
C GLU A 157 4.13 5.61 -21.40
N GLU A 158 5.26 6.30 -21.30
CA GLU A 158 5.33 7.63 -20.68
C GLU A 158 4.51 8.64 -21.48
N ILE A 159 4.63 8.63 -22.80
CA ILE A 159 3.89 9.55 -23.69
C ILE A 159 2.41 9.19 -23.70
N ALA A 160 2.09 7.89 -23.79
CA ALA A 160 0.71 7.42 -23.93
C ALA A 160 -0.09 7.46 -22.63
N PHE A 161 0.54 7.25 -21.47
CA PHE A 161 -0.18 7.02 -20.20
C PHE A 161 0.29 7.92 -19.06
N ILE A 162 1.61 8.03 -18.81
CA ILE A 162 2.09 8.68 -17.58
C ILE A 162 2.02 10.20 -17.71
N THR A 163 2.52 10.74 -18.81
CA THR A 163 2.46 12.20 -19.06
C THR A 163 1.04 12.74 -19.04
N PRO A 164 0.04 12.13 -19.72
CA PRO A 164 -1.35 12.59 -19.63
C PRO A 164 -1.90 12.54 -18.19
N ALA A 165 -1.55 11.50 -17.39
CA ALA A 165 -1.97 11.42 -16.00
C ALA A 165 -1.38 12.55 -15.14
N VAL A 166 -0.08 12.84 -15.30
CA VAL A 166 0.61 13.92 -14.58
C VAL A 166 0.04 15.29 -14.97
N GLN A 167 -0.21 15.52 -16.26
CA GLN A 167 -0.83 16.77 -16.74
C GLN A 167 -2.24 16.95 -16.16
N GLU A 168 -3.06 15.90 -16.17
CA GLU A 168 -4.40 15.93 -15.60
C GLU A 168 -4.36 16.14 -14.07
N ALA A 169 -3.40 15.52 -13.37
CA ALA A 169 -3.20 15.74 -11.94
C ALA A 169 -2.91 17.22 -11.63
N ASN A 170 -1.97 17.82 -12.38
CA ASN A 170 -1.64 19.24 -12.21
C ASN A 170 -2.83 20.15 -12.56
N ARG A 171 -3.61 19.83 -13.60
CA ARG A 171 -4.83 20.56 -13.96
C ARG A 171 -5.88 20.50 -12.84
N ARG A 172 -5.92 19.43 -12.05
CA ARG A 172 -6.79 19.29 -10.85
C ARG A 172 -6.23 19.99 -9.61
N GLY A 173 -5.06 20.62 -9.71
CA GLY A 173 -4.44 21.37 -8.62
C GLY A 173 -3.50 20.57 -7.73
N PHE A 174 -3.16 19.31 -8.09
CA PHE A 174 -2.08 18.57 -7.42
C PHE A 174 -0.73 19.13 -7.88
N HIS A 175 0.27 19.04 -7.02
CA HIS A 175 1.65 19.40 -7.35
C HIS A 175 2.42 18.11 -7.66
N VAL A 176 2.56 17.79 -8.96
CA VAL A 176 3.10 16.53 -9.44
C VAL A 176 4.16 16.77 -10.49
N SER A 177 5.35 16.20 -10.30
CA SER A 177 6.44 16.15 -11.28
C SER A 177 6.52 14.75 -11.88
N GLY A 178 6.77 14.67 -13.19
CA GLY A 178 6.94 13.39 -13.89
C GLY A 178 6.51 13.42 -15.36
N PRO A 179 6.73 12.32 -16.06
CA PRO A 179 7.48 11.13 -15.64
C PRO A 179 8.96 11.44 -15.39
N LEU A 180 9.53 10.88 -14.32
CA LEU A 180 10.94 11.02 -13.95
C LEU A 180 11.66 9.67 -14.07
N ALA A 181 12.95 9.71 -14.37
CA ALA A 181 13.76 8.50 -14.50
C ALA A 181 13.73 7.66 -13.21
N GLY A 182 13.36 6.37 -13.33
CA GLY A 182 13.14 5.47 -12.20
C GLY A 182 14.40 5.18 -11.38
N ASP A 183 15.57 5.31 -11.95
CA ASP A 183 16.87 5.10 -11.31
C ASP A 183 17.27 6.24 -10.36
N THR A 184 16.69 7.43 -10.50
CA THR A 184 17.05 8.62 -9.72
C THR A 184 15.92 9.17 -8.86
N VAL A 185 14.65 8.97 -9.23
CA VAL A 185 13.50 9.59 -8.56
C VAL A 185 13.40 9.22 -7.08
N PHE A 186 13.70 7.98 -6.70
CA PHE A 186 13.62 7.54 -5.31
C PHE A 186 14.72 8.14 -4.45
N PHE A 187 15.93 8.28 -5.00
CA PHE A 187 17.03 9.00 -4.33
C PHE A 187 16.67 10.48 -4.12
N ARG A 188 16.14 11.15 -5.14
CA ARG A 188 15.69 12.56 -5.04
C ARG A 188 14.58 12.72 -4.00
N THR A 189 13.66 11.77 -3.92
CA THR A 189 12.61 11.73 -2.89
C THR A 189 13.22 11.55 -1.49
N LEU A 190 14.18 10.65 -1.34
CA LEU A 190 14.90 10.45 -0.07
C LEU A 190 15.63 11.72 0.39
N GLN A 191 16.18 12.50 -0.56
CA GLN A 191 16.84 13.78 -0.28
C GLN A 191 15.83 14.92 0.04
N GLY A 192 14.52 14.68 -0.08
CA GLY A 192 13.48 15.64 0.28
C GLY A 192 13.09 16.59 -0.83
N GLU A 193 13.46 16.32 -2.08
CA GLU A 193 12.97 17.07 -3.23
C GLU A 193 11.47 16.83 -3.47
N PHE A 194 11.01 15.62 -3.14
CA PHE A 194 9.60 15.22 -3.22
C PHE A 194 9.16 14.61 -1.90
N ASP A 195 7.90 14.76 -1.56
CA ASP A 195 7.31 14.21 -0.34
C ASP A 195 6.94 12.74 -0.47
N CYS A 196 6.63 12.29 -1.68
CA CYS A 196 6.31 10.91 -2.01
C CYS A 196 6.59 10.61 -3.48
N ALA A 197 7.15 9.45 -3.78
CA ALA A 197 7.30 8.93 -5.13
C ALA A 197 6.16 7.94 -5.46
N ILE A 198 5.78 7.90 -6.73
CA ILE A 198 4.78 6.95 -7.26
C ILE A 198 5.50 6.01 -8.21
N ALA A 199 5.65 4.76 -7.80
CA ALA A 199 6.24 3.68 -8.59
C ALA A 199 5.18 3.02 -9.47
N MET A 200 5.56 2.62 -10.68
CA MET A 200 4.66 1.96 -11.62
C MET A 200 4.44 0.49 -11.29
N TYR A 201 5.43 -0.18 -10.71
CA TYR A 201 5.36 -1.59 -10.35
C TYR A 201 6.11 -1.89 -9.05
N HIS A 202 5.85 -3.08 -8.50
CA HIS A 202 6.31 -3.51 -7.18
C HIS A 202 7.79 -3.29 -6.96
N ASP A 203 8.66 -3.94 -7.74
CA ASP A 203 10.11 -3.94 -7.50
C ASP A 203 10.75 -2.58 -7.75
N GLN A 204 10.16 -1.74 -8.60
CA GLN A 204 10.64 -0.38 -8.83
C GLN A 204 10.72 0.43 -7.52
N GLY A 205 9.71 0.30 -6.66
CA GLY A 205 9.68 1.00 -5.38
C GLY A 205 10.28 0.18 -4.23
N HIS A 206 10.01 -1.12 -4.18
CA HIS A 206 10.44 -1.98 -3.07
C HIS A 206 11.96 -2.13 -3.00
N VAL A 207 12.65 -2.27 -4.14
CA VAL A 207 14.11 -2.34 -4.16
C VAL A 207 14.72 -1.09 -3.55
N ALA A 208 14.25 0.10 -3.94
CA ALA A 208 14.73 1.36 -3.41
C ALA A 208 14.49 1.49 -1.88
N ALA A 209 13.30 1.10 -1.41
CA ALA A 209 12.98 1.17 0.02
C ALA A 209 13.78 0.14 0.84
N LYS A 210 13.89 -1.10 0.37
CA LYS A 210 14.60 -2.17 1.09
C LYS A 210 16.11 -1.98 1.15
N MET A 211 16.70 -1.26 0.20
CA MET A 211 18.09 -0.85 0.26
C MET A 211 18.41 0.08 1.46
N LEU A 212 17.42 0.79 2.00
CA LEU A 212 17.58 1.62 3.21
C LEU A 212 17.52 0.80 4.50
N GLY A 213 17.07 -0.45 4.44
CA GLY A 213 17.00 -1.37 5.57
C GLY A 213 15.67 -2.14 5.59
N ILE A 214 15.75 -3.44 5.49
CA ILE A 214 14.57 -4.35 5.44
C ILE A 214 13.69 -4.21 6.69
N TRP A 215 14.29 -3.94 7.85
CA TRP A 215 13.60 -3.85 9.14
C TRP A 215 13.00 -2.48 9.44
N GLN A 216 13.24 -1.49 8.59
CA GLN A 216 12.76 -0.11 8.78
C GLN A 216 11.50 0.19 7.96
N GLY A 217 11.10 -0.72 7.10
CA GLY A 217 9.94 -0.56 6.23
C GLY A 217 8.62 -0.68 7.00
N VAL A 218 7.74 0.30 6.81
CA VAL A 218 6.35 0.26 7.28
C VAL A 218 5.43 0.33 6.07
N ASN A 219 4.52 -0.62 5.97
CA ASN A 219 3.47 -0.61 4.96
C ASN A 219 2.23 0.11 5.52
N VAL A 220 1.77 1.13 4.82
CA VAL A 220 0.57 1.90 5.14
C VAL A 220 -0.45 1.72 4.01
N THR A 221 -1.69 1.38 4.34
CA THR A 221 -2.76 1.31 3.34
C THR A 221 -3.47 2.66 3.25
N LEU A 222 -3.33 3.34 2.13
CA LEU A 222 -4.02 4.60 1.84
C LEU A 222 -5.39 4.35 1.19
N GLY A 223 -6.35 5.24 1.46
CA GLY A 223 -7.71 5.18 0.92
C GLY A 223 -8.73 4.51 1.83
N LEU A 224 -8.31 3.86 2.91
CA LEU A 224 -9.21 3.35 3.93
C LEU A 224 -9.72 4.49 4.84
N PRO A 225 -10.94 4.38 5.39
CA PRO A 225 -11.46 5.32 6.39
C PRO A 225 -10.77 5.18 7.75
N ILE A 226 -10.01 4.13 7.94
CA ILE A 226 -9.24 3.80 9.14
C ILE A 226 -7.73 3.94 8.87
N ILE A 227 -6.94 4.09 9.92
CA ILE A 227 -5.48 4.01 9.85
C ILE A 227 -5.09 2.53 9.92
N ARG A 228 -4.41 2.04 8.90
CA ARG A 228 -3.87 0.68 8.90
C ARG A 228 -2.41 0.67 8.52
N THR A 229 -1.62 0.02 9.36
CA THR A 229 -0.21 -0.25 9.10
C THR A 229 0.11 -1.74 9.24
N SER A 230 1.22 -2.16 8.66
CA SER A 230 1.80 -3.48 8.88
C SER A 230 3.31 -3.41 8.72
N VAL A 231 3.98 -4.47 9.12
CA VAL A 231 5.37 -4.73 8.71
C VAL A 231 5.45 -4.81 7.18
N ASP A 232 6.62 -4.53 6.63
CA ASP A 232 6.84 -4.69 5.19
C ASP A 232 6.81 -6.16 4.80
N HIS A 233 7.47 -7.00 5.60
CA HIS A 233 7.41 -8.49 5.51
C HIS A 233 7.68 -9.14 6.86
#